data_86d425ebb5ff8cc316abaed461b962c6
#
_entry.id   86d425ebb5ff8cc316abaed461b962c6
#
_cell.length_a   1.000
_cell.length_b   1.000
_cell.length_c   1.000
_cell.angle_alpha   90.00
_cell.angle_beta   90.00
_cell.angle_gamma   90.00
#
_symmetry.space_group_name_H-M   'P 1'
#
loop_
_entity.id
_entity.type
_entity.pdbx_description
1 polymer ?
#
loop_
_entity_poly.entity_id
_entity_poly.type
_entity_poly.pdbx_seq_one_letter_code
_entity_poly.pdbx_strand_id
1 'polypeptide(L)'
;AGDGTLLATARGPGINAHDVGVDQTVLILDAVVKQAAAQVRASQRGWVALHTVACLANADLPEEEAEHAAAVQAQGWSPTATVVNDTFAILRSGLADRAEPHWGVAVVCGAGINAVGVAPDGRVTRYLALGTISGDWGGGYGLGLEVLWHAIRAEDGRGPATALTACLTSHFGVERVEEITLGLHKGKIEHDELIGLAPLLLQAVDEGDPVARAVVSRLADEISVMAITAMRRLDLTGQATPVILGGGVITARNPLLMDGITRQLAEAAPRAQVRVIDVPPVVGAALLGLDHVHAPPAAEARLRAAYDRSPS
;
A
#
# COMPACT_ATOMS: atom_id res chain seq x y z
N ALA A 1 -0.58 19.79 -13.45
CA ALA A 1 -0.65 20.22 -14.85
C ALA A 1 0.18 19.28 -15.72
N GLY A 2 -0.07 19.26 -17.05
CA GLY A 2 0.66 18.41 -17.99
C GLY A 2 2.17 18.71 -18.09
N ASP A 3 2.61 19.83 -17.54
CA ASP A 3 4.03 20.19 -17.41
C ASP A 3 4.66 19.72 -16.08
N GLY A 4 3.91 18.99 -15.24
CA GLY A 4 4.34 18.50 -13.93
C GLY A 4 4.17 19.51 -12.77
N THR A 5 3.61 20.69 -13.01
CA THR A 5 3.33 21.64 -11.93
C THR A 5 2.23 21.08 -11.03
N LEU A 6 2.52 20.98 -9.73
CA LEU A 6 1.52 20.68 -8.71
C LEU A 6 0.64 21.91 -8.50
N LEU A 7 -0.65 21.80 -8.82
CA LEU A 7 -1.60 22.92 -8.76
C LEU A 7 -2.33 22.97 -7.43
N ALA A 8 -2.71 21.82 -6.89
CA ALA A 8 -3.44 21.70 -5.64
C ALA A 8 -3.28 20.31 -5.06
N THR A 9 -3.47 20.19 -3.76
CA THR A 9 -3.61 18.93 -3.03
C THR A 9 -4.82 19.01 -2.10
N ALA A 10 -5.46 17.87 -1.88
CA ALA A 10 -6.51 17.72 -0.89
C ALA A 10 -6.42 16.36 -0.21
N ARG A 11 -6.98 16.25 0.98
CA ARG A 11 -7.07 15.00 1.75
C ARG A 11 -8.51 14.76 2.17
N GLY A 12 -8.92 13.50 2.11
CA GLY A 12 -10.21 13.02 2.62
C GLY A 12 -10.04 11.92 3.65
N PRO A 13 -11.14 11.38 4.17
CA PRO A 13 -11.13 10.20 5.00
C PRO A 13 -10.57 9.00 4.22
N GLY A 14 -10.09 7.98 4.96
CA GLY A 14 -9.78 6.69 4.36
C GLY A 14 -11.02 6.04 3.74
N ILE A 15 -10.83 5.28 2.68
CA ILE A 15 -11.91 4.57 1.98
C ILE A 15 -11.54 3.10 1.93
N ASN A 16 -12.45 2.25 2.39
CA ASN A 16 -12.45 0.84 2.05
C ASN A 16 -13.63 0.59 1.10
N ALA A 17 -13.33 0.46 -0.19
CA ALA A 17 -14.36 0.33 -1.23
C ALA A 17 -15.23 -0.94 -1.04
N HIS A 18 -14.69 -2.02 -0.47
CA HIS A 18 -15.45 -3.25 -0.18
C HIS A 18 -16.52 -3.02 0.90
N ASP A 19 -16.25 -2.16 1.88
CA ASP A 19 -17.20 -1.90 2.98
C ASP A 19 -18.28 -0.89 2.60
N VAL A 20 -17.90 0.16 1.86
CA VAL A 20 -18.81 1.28 1.56
C VAL A 20 -19.47 1.20 0.19
N GLY A 21 -18.95 0.37 -0.70
CA GLY A 21 -19.41 0.24 -2.09
C GLY A 21 -18.99 1.39 -3.01
N VAL A 22 -19.24 1.20 -4.31
CA VAL A 22 -18.76 2.10 -5.37
C VAL A 22 -19.35 3.51 -5.24
N ASP A 23 -20.66 3.62 -5.00
CA ASP A 23 -21.35 4.92 -4.94
C ASP A 23 -20.80 5.81 -3.83
N GLN A 24 -20.63 5.24 -2.63
CA GLN A 24 -20.07 5.99 -1.50
C GLN A 24 -18.59 6.31 -1.70
N THR A 25 -17.82 5.40 -2.28
CA THR A 25 -16.42 5.65 -2.67
C THR A 25 -16.32 6.87 -3.57
N VAL A 26 -17.16 6.95 -4.60
CA VAL A 26 -17.17 8.08 -5.55
C VAL A 26 -17.61 9.38 -4.89
N LEU A 27 -18.59 9.35 -3.98
CA LEU A 27 -19.00 10.55 -3.22
C LEU A 27 -17.84 11.11 -2.37
N ILE A 28 -17.08 10.25 -1.71
CA ILE A 28 -15.91 10.68 -0.92
C ILE A 28 -14.82 11.25 -1.84
N LEU A 29 -14.54 10.60 -2.97
CA LEU A 29 -13.60 11.11 -3.97
C LEU A 29 -14.04 12.46 -4.54
N ASP A 30 -15.32 12.65 -4.84
CA ASP A 30 -15.87 13.90 -5.34
C ASP A 30 -15.65 15.07 -4.37
N ALA A 31 -15.82 14.82 -3.08
CA ALA A 31 -15.54 15.84 -2.06
C ALA A 31 -14.05 16.26 -2.07
N VAL A 32 -13.13 15.31 -2.20
CA VAL A 32 -11.68 15.56 -2.28
C VAL A 32 -11.33 16.31 -3.57
N VAL A 33 -11.89 15.88 -4.71
CA VAL A 33 -11.69 16.55 -6.01
C VAL A 33 -12.19 17.99 -5.98
N LYS A 34 -13.38 18.24 -5.43
CA LYS A 34 -13.95 19.60 -5.27
C LYS A 34 -13.07 20.48 -4.36
N GLN A 35 -12.56 19.91 -3.27
CA GLN A 35 -11.66 20.62 -2.36
C GLN A 35 -10.34 21.02 -3.07
N ALA A 36 -9.75 20.14 -3.86
CA ALA A 36 -8.56 20.44 -4.65
C ALA A 36 -8.87 21.46 -5.75
N ALA A 37 -9.97 21.28 -6.47
CA ALA A 37 -10.39 22.19 -7.56
C ALA A 37 -10.63 23.61 -7.08
N ALA A 38 -11.15 23.80 -5.87
CA ALA A 38 -11.40 25.12 -5.29
C ALA A 38 -10.11 25.94 -5.05
N GLN A 39 -8.96 25.29 -4.99
CA GLN A 39 -7.65 25.94 -4.82
C GLN A 39 -7.10 26.44 -6.18
N VAL A 40 -7.67 26.02 -7.28
CA VAL A 40 -7.21 26.35 -8.65
C VAL A 40 -8.26 27.22 -9.32
N ARG A 41 -7.83 28.24 -10.08
CA ARG A 41 -8.76 29.02 -10.91
C ARG A 41 -9.45 28.11 -11.91
N ALA A 42 -10.78 28.07 -11.88
CA ALA A 42 -11.59 27.22 -12.73
C ALA A 42 -11.16 27.32 -14.20
N SER A 43 -10.98 26.18 -14.85
CA SER A 43 -10.75 26.15 -16.29
C SER A 43 -12.06 26.58 -16.99
N GLN A 44 -11.97 27.35 -18.08
CA GLN A 44 -13.11 27.73 -18.90
C GLN A 44 -13.74 26.54 -19.67
N ARG A 45 -13.18 25.33 -19.51
CA ARG A 45 -13.54 24.12 -20.27
C ARG A 45 -14.57 23.21 -19.60
N GLY A 46 -15.08 23.56 -18.41
CA GLY A 46 -16.05 22.72 -17.68
C GLY A 46 -15.47 21.48 -16.97
N TRP A 47 -14.24 21.09 -17.26
CA TRP A 47 -13.56 19.96 -16.62
C TRP A 47 -12.51 20.45 -15.62
N VAL A 48 -12.32 19.66 -14.54
CA VAL A 48 -11.30 19.92 -13.51
C VAL A 48 -9.92 19.50 -14.02
N ALA A 49 -9.83 18.40 -14.78
CA ALA A 49 -8.59 17.81 -15.27
C ALA A 49 -8.69 17.37 -16.74
N LEU A 50 -7.56 17.10 -17.37
CA LEU A 50 -7.49 16.50 -18.71
C LEU A 50 -7.75 14.98 -18.65
N HIS A 51 -7.29 14.34 -17.59
CA HIS A 51 -7.45 12.93 -17.30
C HIS A 51 -7.46 12.72 -15.78
N THR A 52 -8.28 11.79 -15.31
CA THR A 52 -8.34 11.39 -13.90
C THR A 52 -7.70 10.01 -13.75
N VAL A 53 -6.77 9.89 -12.81
CA VAL A 53 -6.25 8.60 -12.37
C VAL A 53 -6.61 8.41 -10.90
N ALA A 54 -7.34 7.34 -10.60
CA ALA A 54 -7.58 6.91 -9.24
C ALA A 54 -6.87 5.57 -9.00
N CYS A 55 -5.99 5.54 -8.00
CA CYS A 55 -5.34 4.31 -7.56
C CYS A 55 -5.95 3.94 -6.20
N LEU A 56 -6.81 2.94 -6.21
CA LEU A 56 -7.64 2.60 -5.06
C LEU A 56 -7.12 1.32 -4.39
N ALA A 57 -6.90 1.37 -3.09
CA ALA A 57 -6.83 0.18 -2.28
C ALA A 57 -8.16 -0.58 -2.39
N ASN A 58 -8.12 -1.91 -2.36
CA ASN A 58 -9.30 -2.76 -2.49
C ASN A 58 -10.05 -2.66 -3.85
N ALA A 59 -9.40 -2.16 -4.91
CA ALA A 59 -9.78 -2.40 -6.29
C ALA A 59 -8.85 -3.50 -6.83
N ASP A 60 -9.01 -4.71 -6.30
CA ASP A 60 -8.04 -5.79 -6.46
C ASP A 60 -8.32 -6.62 -7.72
N LEU A 61 -9.59 -6.68 -8.12
CA LEU A 61 -10.04 -7.43 -9.27
C LEU A 61 -10.26 -6.50 -10.49
N PRO A 62 -10.00 -6.99 -11.72
CA PRO A 62 -10.24 -6.20 -12.94
C PRO A 62 -11.69 -5.71 -13.07
N GLU A 63 -12.65 -6.48 -12.57
CA GLU A 63 -14.06 -6.13 -12.57
C GLU A 63 -14.35 -4.93 -11.64
N GLU A 64 -13.72 -4.89 -10.48
CA GLU A 64 -13.82 -3.78 -9.52
C GLU A 64 -13.18 -2.50 -10.08
N GLU A 65 -12.00 -2.62 -10.70
CA GLU A 65 -11.38 -1.50 -11.41
C GLU A 65 -12.29 -0.93 -12.50
N ALA A 66 -12.92 -1.80 -13.28
CA ALA A 66 -13.83 -1.38 -14.37
C ALA A 66 -15.10 -0.70 -13.83
N GLU A 67 -15.68 -1.23 -12.76
CA GLU A 67 -16.87 -0.66 -12.12
C GLU A 67 -16.57 0.73 -11.54
N HIS A 68 -15.48 0.86 -10.78
CA HIS A 68 -15.03 2.14 -10.25
C HIS A 68 -14.65 3.12 -11.36
N ALA A 69 -14.04 2.65 -12.46
CA ALA A 69 -13.69 3.51 -13.59
C ALA A 69 -14.94 4.10 -14.25
N ALA A 70 -15.98 3.29 -14.44
CA ALA A 70 -17.26 3.77 -14.96
C ALA A 70 -17.92 4.81 -14.05
N ALA A 71 -17.91 4.56 -12.74
CA ALA A 71 -18.47 5.47 -11.75
C ALA A 71 -17.69 6.80 -11.64
N VAL A 72 -16.35 6.76 -11.66
CA VAL A 72 -15.47 7.94 -11.68
C VAL A 72 -15.68 8.73 -12.99
N GLN A 73 -15.76 8.04 -14.12
CA GLN A 73 -16.01 8.67 -15.43
C GLN A 73 -17.34 9.43 -15.47
N ALA A 74 -18.37 8.86 -14.82
CA ALA A 74 -19.71 9.47 -14.76
C ALA A 74 -19.73 10.80 -13.97
N GLN A 75 -18.73 11.08 -13.13
CA GLN A 75 -18.65 12.36 -12.41
C GLN A 75 -18.27 13.54 -13.30
N GLY A 76 -17.72 13.30 -14.49
CA GLY A 76 -17.37 14.36 -15.44
C GLY A 76 -16.23 15.27 -14.98
N TRP A 77 -15.37 14.81 -14.06
CA TRP A 77 -14.19 15.59 -13.64
C TRP A 77 -13.19 15.80 -14.78
N SER A 78 -13.15 14.87 -15.70
CA SER A 78 -12.27 14.85 -16.88
C SER A 78 -12.92 14.11 -18.04
N PRO A 79 -12.45 14.30 -19.29
CA PRO A 79 -12.95 13.56 -20.47
C PRO A 79 -12.72 12.06 -20.37
N THR A 80 -11.64 11.63 -19.70
CA THR A 80 -11.27 10.22 -19.54
C THR A 80 -10.81 9.97 -18.11
N ALA A 81 -11.07 8.74 -17.61
CA ALA A 81 -10.63 8.29 -16.29
C ALA A 81 -10.01 6.90 -16.39
N THR A 82 -9.03 6.66 -15.53
CA THR A 82 -8.44 5.34 -15.29
C THR A 82 -8.51 5.05 -13.80
N VAL A 83 -9.01 3.87 -13.45
CA VAL A 83 -8.94 3.35 -12.08
C VAL A 83 -8.11 2.08 -12.10
N VAL A 84 -7.15 1.97 -11.19
CA VAL A 84 -6.31 0.81 -11.00
C VAL A 84 -6.06 0.58 -9.51
N ASN A 85 -5.62 -0.62 -9.17
CA ASN A 85 -5.19 -0.91 -7.81
C ASN A 85 -4.01 -0.01 -7.39
N ASP A 86 -3.91 0.31 -6.10
CA ASP A 86 -2.87 1.19 -5.54
C ASP A 86 -1.44 0.67 -5.72
N THR A 87 -1.26 -0.65 -5.88
CA THR A 87 0.04 -1.27 -6.17
C THR A 87 0.69 -0.72 -7.44
N PHE A 88 -0.10 -0.32 -8.45
CA PHE A 88 0.43 0.32 -9.67
C PHE A 88 0.99 1.72 -9.39
N ALA A 89 0.36 2.48 -8.49
CA ALA A 89 0.91 3.77 -8.07
C ALA A 89 2.24 3.58 -7.31
N ILE A 90 2.32 2.57 -6.45
CA ILE A 90 3.54 2.22 -5.73
C ILE A 90 4.64 1.82 -6.73
N LEU A 91 4.34 0.93 -7.68
CA LEU A 91 5.29 0.56 -8.72
C LEU A 91 5.81 1.81 -9.46
N ARG A 92 4.90 2.63 -9.98
CA ARG A 92 5.26 3.82 -10.77
C ARG A 92 6.05 4.86 -9.96
N SER A 93 5.72 5.04 -8.68
CA SER A 93 6.43 6.00 -7.83
C SER A 93 7.87 5.59 -7.54
N GLY A 94 8.16 4.29 -7.44
CA GLY A 94 9.49 3.74 -7.17
C GLY A 94 10.39 3.60 -8.39
N LEU A 95 9.85 3.73 -9.61
CA LEU A 95 10.64 3.75 -10.83
C LEU A 95 11.25 5.15 -10.99
N ALA A 96 12.58 5.22 -11.18
CA ALA A 96 13.26 6.46 -11.47
C ALA A 96 12.96 6.83 -12.92
N ASP A 97 12.83 8.02 -13.20
CA ASP A 97 12.61 8.73 -14.45
C ASP A 97 12.20 7.88 -15.73
N ARG A 98 11.70 8.54 -16.77
CA ARG A 98 11.18 7.90 -18.01
C ARG A 98 12.20 7.12 -18.83
N ALA A 99 13.46 7.18 -18.47
CA ALA A 99 14.51 6.36 -19.10
C ALA A 99 14.40 4.88 -18.68
N GLU A 100 13.74 4.58 -17.56
CA GLU A 100 13.43 3.20 -17.16
C GLU A 100 12.08 2.79 -17.77
N PRO A 101 11.97 1.59 -18.39
CA PRO A 101 10.67 1.06 -18.77
C PRO A 101 9.79 0.96 -17.52
N HIS A 102 8.50 1.28 -17.65
CA HIS A 102 7.53 1.24 -16.54
C HIS A 102 7.16 -0.22 -16.20
N TRP A 103 8.16 -1.03 -15.92
CA TRP A 103 8.01 -2.44 -15.58
C TRP A 103 8.79 -2.76 -14.29
N GLY A 104 8.40 -3.84 -13.65
CA GLY A 104 8.98 -4.29 -12.38
C GLY A 104 7.96 -4.99 -11.52
N VAL A 105 8.26 -5.16 -10.27
CA VAL A 105 7.37 -5.72 -9.26
C VAL A 105 7.19 -4.72 -8.15
N ALA A 106 5.97 -4.53 -7.67
CA ALA A 106 5.69 -3.82 -6.42
C ALA A 106 5.10 -4.79 -5.40
N VAL A 107 5.52 -4.67 -4.14
CA VAL A 107 4.87 -5.30 -2.99
C VAL A 107 4.52 -4.20 -1.99
N VAL A 108 3.27 -4.17 -1.58
CA VAL A 108 2.73 -3.21 -0.63
C VAL A 108 2.34 -3.95 0.64
N CYS A 109 2.86 -3.52 1.79
CA CYS A 109 2.46 -3.98 3.11
C CYS A 109 2.06 -2.77 3.95
N GLY A 110 0.78 -2.41 3.84
CA GLY A 110 0.11 -1.31 4.53
C GLY A 110 -0.91 -1.84 5.53
N ALA A 111 -2.19 -1.46 5.43
CA ALA A 111 -3.28 -2.07 6.19
C ALA A 111 -3.44 -3.56 5.82
N GLY A 112 -3.40 -3.87 4.52
CA GLY A 112 -3.30 -5.21 3.95
C GLY A 112 -1.93 -5.47 3.33
N ILE A 113 -1.83 -6.58 2.56
CA ILE A 113 -0.66 -6.92 1.76
C ILE A 113 -1.12 -7.27 0.34
N ASN A 114 -0.42 -6.73 -0.66
CA ASN A 114 -0.69 -7.02 -2.08
C ASN A 114 0.58 -6.87 -2.92
N ALA A 115 0.58 -7.42 -4.13
CA ALA A 115 1.66 -7.24 -5.08
C ALA A 115 1.16 -7.23 -6.53
N VAL A 116 1.90 -6.52 -7.37
CA VAL A 116 1.72 -6.52 -8.83
C VAL A 116 3.07 -6.68 -9.51
N GLY A 117 3.09 -7.36 -10.62
CA GLY A 117 4.23 -7.40 -11.55
C GLY A 117 3.81 -6.93 -12.93
N VAL A 118 4.66 -6.14 -13.57
CA VAL A 118 4.52 -5.70 -14.96
C VAL A 118 5.80 -6.04 -15.69
N ALA A 119 5.69 -6.75 -16.81
CA ALA A 119 6.84 -7.11 -17.66
C ALA A 119 7.11 -6.05 -18.73
N PRO A 120 8.33 -6.01 -19.32
CA PRO A 120 8.65 -5.08 -20.41
C PRO A 120 7.78 -5.21 -21.66
N ASP A 121 7.17 -6.39 -21.88
CA ASP A 121 6.25 -6.69 -22.98
C ASP A 121 4.79 -6.34 -22.67
N GLY A 122 4.51 -5.76 -21.49
CA GLY A 122 3.18 -5.37 -21.05
C GLY A 122 2.37 -6.47 -20.36
N ARG A 123 2.89 -7.70 -20.21
CA ARG A 123 2.22 -8.73 -19.38
C ARG A 123 2.13 -8.24 -17.94
N VAL A 124 1.00 -8.50 -17.30
CA VAL A 124 0.74 -8.15 -15.90
C VAL A 124 0.42 -9.41 -15.11
N THR A 125 0.95 -9.51 -13.90
CA THR A 125 0.54 -10.51 -12.91
C THR A 125 0.04 -9.81 -11.65
N ARG A 126 -1.02 -10.34 -11.06
CA ARG A 126 -1.66 -9.83 -9.84
C ARG A 126 -1.94 -10.98 -8.89
N TYR A 127 -2.22 -10.64 -7.64
CA TYR A 127 -2.81 -11.51 -6.64
C TYR A 127 -4.24 -11.05 -6.38
N LEU A 128 -5.08 -11.93 -5.83
CA LEU A 128 -6.48 -11.58 -5.50
C LEU A 128 -6.56 -10.58 -4.35
N ALA A 129 -5.58 -10.61 -3.43
CA ALA A 129 -5.44 -9.70 -2.29
C ALA A 129 -6.68 -9.58 -1.38
N LEU A 130 -7.46 -10.68 -1.28
CA LEU A 130 -8.67 -10.77 -0.47
C LEU A 130 -8.38 -11.29 0.95
N GLY A 131 -7.16 -11.13 1.42
CA GLY A 131 -6.72 -11.59 2.74
C GLY A 131 -6.58 -13.11 2.83
N THR A 132 -6.90 -13.68 3.99
CA THR A 132 -6.68 -15.11 4.26
C THR A 132 -7.44 -16.05 3.32
N ILE A 133 -8.56 -15.61 2.75
CA ILE A 133 -9.34 -16.44 1.80
C ILE A 133 -8.65 -16.59 0.45
N SER A 134 -7.76 -15.69 0.06
CA SER A 134 -6.89 -15.79 -1.10
C SER A 134 -5.48 -16.29 -0.78
N GLY A 135 -5.21 -16.60 0.49
CA GLY A 135 -3.94 -17.12 0.95
C GLY A 135 -2.93 -16.03 1.30
N ASP A 136 -3.35 -14.78 1.43
CA ASP A 136 -2.47 -13.67 1.80
C ASP A 136 -2.28 -13.62 3.32
N TRP A 137 -1.06 -13.37 3.75
CA TRP A 137 -0.73 -13.22 5.16
C TRP A 137 0.20 -12.02 5.35
N GLY A 138 -0.18 -11.11 6.23
CA GLY A 138 0.56 -9.88 6.52
C GLY A 138 -0.36 -8.66 6.50
N GLY A 139 0.25 -7.48 6.27
CA GLY A 139 -0.46 -6.21 6.43
C GLY A 139 -0.70 -5.86 7.89
N GLY A 140 -1.01 -4.60 8.17
CA GLY A 140 -1.22 -4.11 9.54
C GLY A 140 -2.31 -4.87 10.28
N TYR A 141 -3.42 -5.16 9.60
CA TYR A 141 -4.54 -5.90 10.20
C TYR A 141 -4.14 -7.34 10.55
N GLY A 142 -3.52 -8.07 9.60
CA GLY A 142 -3.04 -9.43 9.84
C GLY A 142 -1.99 -9.50 10.95
N LEU A 143 -1.06 -8.56 10.97
CA LEU A 143 -0.05 -8.47 12.03
C LEU A 143 -0.68 -8.12 13.38
N GLY A 144 -1.69 -7.25 13.41
CA GLY A 144 -2.43 -6.92 14.64
C GLY A 144 -3.15 -8.14 15.22
N LEU A 145 -3.74 -8.97 14.36
CA LEU A 145 -4.30 -10.26 14.78
C LEU A 145 -3.25 -11.20 15.37
N GLU A 146 -2.06 -11.30 14.75
CA GLU A 146 -0.94 -12.11 15.27
C GLU A 146 -0.45 -11.58 16.62
N VAL A 147 -0.32 -10.26 16.77
CA VAL A 147 0.05 -9.62 18.04
C VAL A 147 -0.94 -9.99 19.13
N LEU A 148 -2.25 -9.83 18.87
CA LEU A 148 -3.30 -10.19 19.82
C LEU A 148 -3.32 -11.70 20.12
N TRP A 149 -3.17 -12.55 19.08
CA TRP A 149 -3.18 -14.01 19.23
C TRP A 149 -2.03 -14.51 20.11
N HIS A 150 -0.83 -13.98 19.92
CA HIS A 150 0.32 -14.35 20.74
C HIS A 150 0.20 -13.82 22.18
N ALA A 151 -0.24 -12.58 22.34
CA ALA A 151 -0.37 -11.95 23.65
C ALA A 151 -1.44 -12.63 24.53
N ILE A 152 -2.63 -12.94 24.00
CA ILE A 152 -3.68 -13.62 24.77
C ILE A 152 -3.27 -15.06 25.15
N ARG A 153 -2.54 -15.75 24.26
CA ARG A 153 -2.05 -17.10 24.55
C ARG A 153 -0.92 -17.11 25.58
N ALA A 154 -0.10 -16.04 25.60
CA ALA A 154 0.90 -15.89 26.66
C ALA A 154 0.24 -15.63 28.01
N GLU A 155 -0.82 -14.81 28.05
CA GLU A 155 -1.56 -14.47 29.26
C GLU A 155 -2.28 -15.69 29.86
N ASP A 156 -2.91 -16.53 29.03
CA ASP A 156 -3.68 -17.69 29.48
C ASP A 156 -2.88 -18.99 29.57
N GLY A 157 -1.57 -18.94 29.29
CA GLY A 157 -0.66 -20.09 29.42
C GLY A 157 -0.64 -21.06 28.23
N ARG A 158 -1.35 -20.77 27.13
CA ARG A 158 -1.34 -21.59 25.91
C ARG A 158 -0.15 -21.31 25.00
N GLY A 159 0.61 -20.25 25.24
CA GLY A 159 1.76 -19.83 24.44
C GLY A 159 2.95 -19.42 25.29
N PRO A 160 4.11 -19.21 24.66
CA PRO A 160 5.28 -18.70 25.36
C PRO A 160 5.06 -17.27 25.85
N ALA A 161 5.76 -16.86 26.90
CA ALA A 161 5.78 -15.49 27.36
C ALA A 161 6.34 -14.56 26.25
N THR A 162 5.75 -13.38 26.13
CA THR A 162 6.14 -12.39 25.12
C THR A 162 5.92 -10.96 25.63
N ALA A 163 6.78 -10.04 25.20
CA ALA A 163 6.64 -8.61 25.48
C ALA A 163 5.35 -8.01 24.89
N LEU A 164 4.79 -8.65 23.86
CA LEU A 164 3.54 -8.20 23.21
C LEU A 164 2.38 -8.07 24.18
N THR A 165 2.34 -8.87 25.26
CA THR A 165 1.32 -8.77 26.32
C THR A 165 1.35 -7.38 26.98
N ALA A 166 2.53 -6.96 27.44
CA ALA A 166 2.72 -5.65 28.07
C ALA A 166 2.51 -4.49 27.08
N CYS A 167 2.99 -4.65 25.84
CA CYS A 167 2.79 -3.66 24.77
C CYS A 167 1.30 -3.41 24.52
N LEU A 168 0.48 -4.47 24.40
CA LEU A 168 -0.95 -4.35 24.16
C LEU A 168 -1.71 -3.74 25.34
N THR A 169 -1.46 -4.23 26.55
CA THR A 169 -2.16 -3.70 27.75
C THR A 169 -1.84 -2.23 27.96
N SER A 170 -0.58 -1.82 27.73
CA SER A 170 -0.19 -0.40 27.78
C SER A 170 -0.87 0.42 26.68
N HIS A 171 -0.95 -0.08 25.46
CA HIS A 171 -1.55 0.63 24.31
C HIS A 171 -3.03 0.91 24.52
N PHE A 172 -3.78 -0.10 24.97
CA PHE A 172 -5.22 0.02 25.19
C PHE A 172 -5.60 0.54 26.59
N GLY A 173 -4.60 0.75 27.48
CA GLY A 173 -4.84 1.26 28.83
C GLY A 173 -5.63 0.28 29.72
N VAL A 174 -5.42 -1.03 29.56
CA VAL A 174 -6.10 -2.10 30.30
C VAL A 174 -5.11 -2.91 31.13
N GLU A 175 -5.60 -3.69 32.10
CA GLU A 175 -4.75 -4.53 32.94
C GLU A 175 -4.46 -5.89 32.27
N ARG A 176 -5.40 -6.40 31.45
CA ARG A 176 -5.33 -7.74 30.86
C ARG A 176 -5.67 -7.74 29.38
N VAL A 177 -4.99 -8.59 28.61
CA VAL A 177 -5.26 -8.79 27.17
C VAL A 177 -6.68 -9.35 26.96
N GLU A 178 -7.21 -10.12 27.91
CA GLU A 178 -8.58 -10.60 27.88
C GLU A 178 -9.59 -9.45 27.71
N GLU A 179 -9.36 -8.29 28.31
CA GLU A 179 -10.24 -7.13 28.20
C GLU A 179 -10.29 -6.58 26.76
N ILE A 180 -9.16 -6.58 26.04
CA ILE A 180 -9.09 -6.21 24.63
C ILE A 180 -9.90 -7.20 23.79
N THR A 181 -9.69 -8.51 24.01
CA THR A 181 -10.43 -9.57 23.32
C THR A 181 -11.93 -9.45 23.51
N LEU A 182 -12.37 -9.20 24.74
CA LEU A 182 -13.79 -8.96 25.05
C LEU A 182 -14.29 -7.63 24.49
N GLY A 183 -13.44 -6.60 24.42
CA GLY A 183 -13.75 -5.31 23.82
C GLY A 183 -14.07 -5.45 22.33
N LEU A 184 -13.21 -6.15 21.59
CA LEU A 184 -13.41 -6.46 20.17
C LEU A 184 -14.67 -7.31 19.96
N HIS A 185 -14.84 -8.38 20.74
CA HIS A 185 -16.03 -9.26 20.65
C HIS A 185 -17.34 -8.52 20.88
N LYS A 186 -17.36 -7.51 21.76
CA LYS A 186 -18.55 -6.72 22.10
C LYS A 186 -18.70 -5.45 21.27
N GLY A 187 -17.83 -5.20 20.29
CA GLY A 187 -17.83 -3.99 19.48
C GLY A 187 -17.55 -2.71 20.27
N LYS A 188 -16.80 -2.79 21.38
CA LYS A 188 -16.31 -1.63 22.15
C LYS A 188 -14.95 -1.13 21.67
N ILE A 189 -14.21 -2.00 21.02
CA ILE A 189 -12.98 -1.74 20.31
C ILE A 189 -13.26 -2.13 18.86
N GLU A 190 -12.97 -1.20 17.93
CA GLU A 190 -13.18 -1.47 16.53
C GLU A 190 -12.07 -2.38 16.00
N HIS A 191 -12.42 -3.30 15.09
CA HIS A 191 -11.44 -4.23 14.50
C HIS A 191 -10.32 -3.51 13.76
N ASP A 192 -10.61 -2.36 13.17
CA ASP A 192 -9.62 -1.54 12.45
C ASP A 192 -8.52 -0.97 13.37
N GLU A 193 -8.75 -0.90 14.69
CA GLU A 193 -7.70 -0.50 15.65
C GLU A 193 -6.53 -1.48 15.65
N LEU A 194 -6.75 -2.75 15.26
CA LEU A 194 -5.69 -3.75 15.12
C LEU A 194 -4.65 -3.38 14.05
N ILE A 195 -5.05 -2.60 13.02
CA ILE A 195 -4.13 -2.14 11.97
C ILE A 195 -2.98 -1.33 12.57
N GLY A 196 -3.25 -0.57 13.63
CA GLY A 196 -2.28 0.27 14.34
C GLY A 196 -1.26 -0.49 15.20
N LEU A 197 -1.34 -1.82 15.32
CA LEU A 197 -0.49 -2.59 16.23
C LEU A 197 0.88 -3.01 15.62
N ALA A 198 1.07 -2.87 14.32
CA ALA A 198 2.33 -3.21 13.67
C ALA A 198 3.56 -2.48 14.28
N PRO A 199 3.51 -1.21 14.69
CA PRO A 199 4.61 -0.55 15.39
C PRO A 199 4.98 -1.22 16.72
N LEU A 200 4.00 -1.72 17.49
CA LEU A 200 4.26 -2.43 18.75
C LEU A 200 4.99 -3.77 18.51
N LEU A 201 4.62 -4.46 17.42
CA LEU A 201 5.32 -5.67 17.00
C LEU A 201 6.79 -5.36 16.69
N LEU A 202 7.05 -4.31 15.91
CA LEU A 202 8.41 -3.92 15.55
C LEU A 202 9.22 -3.46 16.76
N GLN A 203 8.61 -2.74 17.70
CA GLN A 203 9.24 -2.39 18.96
C GLN A 203 9.66 -3.65 19.76
N ALA A 204 8.78 -4.63 19.90
CA ALA A 204 9.09 -5.89 20.57
C ALA A 204 10.23 -6.67 19.89
N VAL A 205 10.34 -6.59 18.54
CA VAL A 205 11.49 -7.12 17.79
C VAL A 205 12.78 -6.43 18.21
N ASP A 206 12.78 -5.11 18.32
CA ASP A 206 13.97 -4.33 18.69
C ASP A 206 14.39 -4.59 20.15
N GLU A 207 13.44 -4.90 21.04
CA GLU A 207 13.65 -5.34 22.41
C GLU A 207 14.11 -6.81 22.52
N GLY A 208 14.16 -7.53 21.40
CA GLY A 208 14.68 -8.91 21.31
C GLY A 208 13.64 -9.99 21.59
N ASP A 209 12.34 -9.69 21.62
CA ASP A 209 11.29 -10.68 21.87
C ASP A 209 11.29 -11.79 20.80
N PRO A 210 11.43 -13.07 21.18
CA PRO A 210 11.56 -14.15 20.22
C PRO A 210 10.26 -14.42 19.44
N VAL A 211 9.10 -14.15 20.03
CA VAL A 211 7.80 -14.33 19.39
C VAL A 211 7.60 -13.27 18.32
N ALA A 212 7.83 -11.99 18.66
CA ALA A 212 7.76 -10.89 17.71
C ALA A 212 8.74 -11.10 16.53
N ARG A 213 9.96 -11.55 16.81
CA ARG A 213 10.97 -11.88 15.79
C ARG A 213 10.49 -12.98 14.84
N ALA A 214 9.84 -14.02 15.35
CA ALA A 214 9.29 -15.10 14.53
C ALA A 214 8.18 -14.57 13.58
N VAL A 215 7.30 -13.71 14.08
CA VAL A 215 6.23 -13.08 13.28
C VAL A 215 6.81 -12.21 12.16
N VAL A 216 7.81 -11.36 12.48
CA VAL A 216 8.44 -10.48 11.47
C VAL A 216 9.30 -11.29 10.48
N SER A 217 9.94 -12.39 10.91
CA SER A 217 10.64 -13.29 9.99
C SER A 217 9.67 -13.92 8.98
N ARG A 218 8.50 -14.38 9.44
CA ARG A 218 7.45 -14.88 8.55
C ARG A 218 6.96 -13.79 7.59
N LEU A 219 6.83 -12.55 8.05
CA LEU A 219 6.45 -11.44 7.18
C LEU A 219 7.48 -11.22 6.06
N ALA A 220 8.77 -11.34 6.37
CA ALA A 220 9.82 -11.27 5.35
C ALA A 220 9.69 -12.40 4.31
N ASP A 221 9.31 -13.60 4.74
CA ASP A 221 9.08 -14.76 3.86
C ASP A 221 7.88 -14.46 2.92
N GLU A 222 6.77 -13.97 3.46
CA GLU A 222 5.55 -13.67 2.69
C GLU A 222 5.79 -12.56 1.65
N ILE A 223 6.43 -11.45 2.04
CA ILE A 223 6.78 -10.37 1.10
C ILE A 223 7.69 -10.89 -0.01
N SER A 224 8.70 -11.68 0.35
CA SER A 224 9.66 -12.23 -0.59
C SER A 224 9.00 -13.21 -1.56
N VAL A 225 8.15 -14.11 -1.07
CA VAL A 225 7.47 -15.11 -1.92
C VAL A 225 6.52 -14.44 -2.91
N MET A 226 5.83 -13.36 -2.53
CA MET A 226 5.00 -12.58 -3.45
C MET A 226 5.86 -11.97 -4.58
N ALA A 227 6.93 -11.27 -4.23
CA ALA A 227 7.82 -10.66 -5.21
C ALA A 227 8.45 -11.70 -6.16
N ILE A 228 9.01 -12.79 -5.61
CA ILE A 228 9.67 -13.85 -6.37
C ILE A 228 8.66 -14.56 -7.30
N THR A 229 7.46 -14.82 -6.81
CA THR A 229 6.41 -15.46 -7.61
C THR A 229 5.95 -14.55 -8.75
N ALA A 230 5.78 -13.25 -8.50
CA ALA A 230 5.47 -12.28 -9.55
C ALA A 230 6.57 -12.26 -10.62
N MET A 231 7.84 -12.23 -10.21
CA MET A 231 8.98 -12.29 -11.15
C MET A 231 9.00 -13.60 -11.95
N ARG A 232 8.72 -14.74 -11.32
CA ARG A 232 8.67 -16.05 -12.00
C ARG A 232 7.57 -16.12 -13.04
N ARG A 233 6.36 -15.64 -12.72
CA ARG A 233 5.22 -15.61 -13.65
C ARG A 233 5.47 -14.78 -14.91
N LEU A 234 6.38 -13.79 -14.80
CA LEU A 234 6.72 -12.85 -15.86
C LEU A 234 8.10 -13.10 -16.49
N ASP A 235 8.81 -14.16 -16.11
CA ASP A 235 10.16 -14.51 -16.58
C ASP A 235 11.21 -13.43 -16.26
N LEU A 236 11.10 -12.79 -15.10
CA LEU A 236 11.93 -11.63 -14.69
C LEU A 236 13.06 -11.98 -13.69
N THR A 237 13.15 -13.21 -13.19
CA THR A 237 14.12 -13.58 -12.12
C THR A 237 15.59 -13.46 -12.57
N GLY A 238 15.87 -13.62 -13.88
CA GLY A 238 17.21 -13.45 -14.46
C GLY A 238 17.57 -12.03 -14.86
N GLN A 239 16.68 -11.07 -14.71
CA GLN A 239 16.84 -9.69 -15.16
C GLN A 239 17.15 -8.73 -14.01
N ALA A 240 17.64 -7.52 -14.33
CA ALA A 240 17.80 -6.44 -13.36
C ALA A 240 16.42 -5.81 -13.04
N THR A 241 15.54 -6.62 -12.43
CA THR A 241 14.14 -6.26 -12.18
C THR A 241 14.03 -5.30 -11.01
N PRO A 242 13.44 -4.10 -11.19
CA PRO A 242 13.07 -3.24 -10.08
C PRO A 242 12.04 -3.94 -9.20
N VAL A 243 12.32 -4.04 -7.90
CA VAL A 243 11.39 -4.55 -6.87
C VAL A 243 11.10 -3.41 -5.91
N ILE A 244 9.92 -2.83 -6.05
CA ILE A 244 9.49 -1.67 -5.29
C ILE A 244 8.71 -2.13 -4.07
N LEU A 245 9.19 -1.76 -2.91
CA LEU A 245 8.59 -2.09 -1.63
C LEU A 245 7.96 -0.84 -1.01
N GLY A 246 6.69 -0.93 -0.64
CA GLY A 246 5.92 0.19 -0.07
C GLY A 246 4.96 -0.24 1.04
N GLY A 247 4.27 0.76 1.61
CA GLY A 247 3.34 0.57 2.73
C GLY A 247 3.99 0.77 4.10
N GLY A 248 3.18 1.20 5.08
CA GLY A 248 3.65 1.65 6.38
C GLY A 248 4.50 0.65 7.15
N VAL A 249 4.22 -0.64 7.01
CA VAL A 249 4.99 -1.69 7.69
C VAL A 249 6.41 -1.81 7.12
N ILE A 250 6.54 -1.72 5.80
CA ILE A 250 7.86 -1.83 5.12
C ILE A 250 8.67 -0.54 5.31
N THR A 251 8.01 0.62 5.23
CA THR A 251 8.69 1.92 5.35
C THR A 251 9.19 2.21 6.76
N ALA A 252 8.76 1.44 7.77
CA ALA A 252 9.39 1.43 9.10
C ALA A 252 10.84 0.91 9.07
N ARG A 253 11.26 0.23 7.99
CA ARG A 253 12.65 -0.22 7.74
C ARG A 253 13.26 -1.05 8.87
N ASN A 254 12.44 -1.86 9.57
CA ASN A 254 12.97 -2.74 10.60
C ASN A 254 14.08 -3.64 10.03
N PRO A 255 15.27 -3.70 10.65
CA PRO A 255 16.41 -4.43 10.09
C PRO A 255 16.13 -5.93 9.87
N LEU A 256 15.45 -6.60 10.80
CA LEU A 256 15.14 -8.04 10.66
C LEU A 256 14.25 -8.29 9.42
N LEU A 257 13.26 -7.44 9.20
CA LEU A 257 12.39 -7.52 8.04
C LEU A 257 13.19 -7.30 6.75
N MET A 258 13.94 -6.20 6.69
CA MET A 258 14.66 -5.80 5.48
C MET A 258 15.79 -6.77 5.11
N ASP A 259 16.54 -7.27 6.10
CA ASP A 259 17.59 -8.27 5.89
C ASP A 259 17.01 -9.60 5.39
N GLY A 260 15.86 -10.03 5.95
CA GLY A 260 15.12 -11.20 5.51
C GLY A 260 14.71 -11.12 4.03
N ILE A 261 14.05 -10.02 3.66
CA ILE A 261 13.62 -9.78 2.27
C ILE A 261 14.82 -9.73 1.32
N THR A 262 15.84 -8.94 1.67
CA THR A 262 17.02 -8.75 0.80
C THR A 262 17.74 -10.05 0.55
N ARG A 263 17.94 -10.88 1.60
CA ARG A 263 18.59 -12.18 1.47
C ARG A 263 17.83 -13.12 0.54
N GLN A 264 16.52 -13.26 0.72
CA GLN A 264 15.71 -14.18 -0.08
C GLN A 264 15.60 -13.74 -1.54
N LEU A 265 15.48 -12.44 -1.78
CA LEU A 265 15.49 -11.91 -3.14
C LEU A 265 16.84 -12.11 -3.81
N ALA A 266 17.96 -11.92 -3.09
CA ALA A 266 19.29 -12.15 -3.63
C ALA A 266 19.53 -13.62 -4.00
N GLU A 267 18.96 -14.57 -3.25
CA GLU A 267 19.04 -16.01 -3.54
C GLU A 267 18.21 -16.40 -4.78
N ALA A 268 16.98 -15.90 -4.90
CA ALA A 268 16.04 -16.32 -5.93
C ALA A 268 16.14 -15.49 -7.22
N ALA A 269 16.54 -14.24 -7.12
CA ALA A 269 16.65 -13.27 -8.22
C ALA A 269 17.86 -12.32 -7.99
N PRO A 270 19.09 -12.81 -8.17
CA PRO A 270 20.31 -12.09 -7.75
C PRO A 270 20.54 -10.77 -8.49
N ARG A 271 19.81 -10.50 -9.56
CA ARG A 271 19.87 -9.23 -10.30
C ARG A 271 18.76 -8.27 -9.94
N ALA A 272 17.82 -8.65 -9.07
CA ALA A 272 16.73 -7.80 -8.62
C ALA A 272 17.25 -6.55 -7.92
N GLN A 273 16.60 -5.42 -8.16
CA GLN A 273 16.95 -4.12 -7.58
C GLN A 273 15.88 -3.71 -6.58
N VAL A 274 16.11 -4.02 -5.31
CA VAL A 274 15.17 -3.72 -4.23
C VAL A 274 15.24 -2.24 -3.87
N ARG A 275 14.08 -1.58 -3.87
CA ARG A 275 13.92 -0.16 -3.50
C ARG A 275 12.74 -0.02 -2.54
N VAL A 276 12.96 0.59 -1.39
CA VAL A 276 11.87 1.00 -0.49
C VAL A 276 11.52 2.45 -0.79
N ILE A 277 10.23 2.72 -0.96
CA ILE A 277 9.75 4.06 -1.28
C ILE A 277 9.08 4.71 -0.07
N ASP A 278 9.39 5.98 0.15
CA ASP A 278 8.82 6.81 1.22
C ASP A 278 7.90 7.93 0.66
N VAL A 279 7.68 7.94 -0.68
CA VAL A 279 6.82 8.94 -1.30
C VAL A 279 5.34 8.56 -1.17
N PRO A 280 4.44 9.54 -0.95
CA PRO A 280 3.01 9.25 -0.89
C PRO A 280 2.51 8.56 -2.18
N PRO A 281 1.64 7.54 -2.10
CA PRO A 281 1.13 6.82 -3.28
C PRO A 281 0.49 7.71 -4.34
N VAL A 282 -0.10 8.84 -3.94
CA VAL A 282 -0.68 9.83 -4.86
C VAL A 282 0.33 10.39 -5.86
N VAL A 283 1.63 10.37 -5.55
CA VAL A 283 2.68 10.74 -6.50
C VAL A 283 2.70 9.77 -7.67
N GLY A 284 2.62 8.46 -7.39
CA GLY A 284 2.53 7.43 -8.42
C GLY A 284 1.28 7.59 -9.28
N ALA A 285 0.12 7.85 -8.68
CA ALA A 285 -1.10 8.13 -9.42
C ALA A 285 -0.97 9.36 -10.34
N ALA A 286 -0.35 10.44 -9.85
CA ALA A 286 -0.10 11.63 -10.64
C ALA A 286 0.90 11.36 -11.79
N LEU A 287 1.91 10.52 -11.56
CA LEU A 287 2.85 10.08 -12.60
C LEU A 287 2.16 9.24 -13.68
N LEU A 288 1.28 8.31 -13.31
CA LEU A 288 0.46 7.56 -14.27
C LEU A 288 -0.42 8.51 -15.10
N GLY A 289 -0.94 9.56 -14.48
CA GLY A 289 -1.67 10.62 -15.21
C GLY A 289 -0.78 11.38 -16.21
N LEU A 290 0.47 11.70 -15.85
CA LEU A 290 1.43 12.32 -16.76
C LEU A 290 1.82 11.38 -17.91
N ASP A 291 1.93 10.09 -17.65
CA ASP A 291 2.20 9.08 -18.66
C ASP A 291 1.05 8.99 -19.68
N HIS A 292 -0.20 8.99 -19.19
CA HIS A 292 -1.39 8.94 -20.03
C HIS A 292 -1.49 10.14 -21.00
N VAL A 293 -1.15 11.33 -20.52
CA VAL A 293 -1.17 12.55 -21.37
C VAL A 293 0.13 12.76 -22.16
N HIS A 294 1.03 11.78 -22.17
CA HIS A 294 2.33 11.86 -22.84
C HIS A 294 3.14 13.13 -22.48
N ALA A 295 3.11 13.50 -21.20
CA ALA A 295 3.81 14.67 -20.69
C ALA A 295 5.33 14.56 -20.93
N PRO A 296 6.08 15.67 -21.12
CA PRO A 296 7.52 15.62 -21.34
C PRO A 296 8.27 15.10 -20.10
N PRO A 297 9.47 14.50 -20.23
CA PRO A 297 10.25 13.96 -19.09
C PRO A 297 10.48 14.99 -17.97
N ALA A 298 10.68 16.25 -18.29
CA ALA A 298 10.85 17.32 -17.31
C ALA A 298 9.62 17.51 -16.39
N ALA A 299 8.42 17.05 -16.81
CA ALA A 299 7.22 17.12 -15.99
C ALA A 299 7.29 16.18 -14.79
N GLU A 300 7.81 14.98 -14.96
CA GLU A 300 8.03 14.03 -13.87
C GLU A 300 8.98 14.60 -12.81
N ALA A 301 10.16 15.07 -13.23
CA ALA A 301 11.13 15.66 -12.32
C ALA A 301 10.55 16.84 -11.52
N ARG A 302 9.73 17.68 -12.18
CA ARG A 302 9.06 18.81 -11.51
C ARG A 302 8.02 18.36 -10.50
N LEU A 303 7.23 17.35 -10.85
CA LEU A 303 6.22 16.80 -9.94
C LEU A 303 6.87 16.19 -8.70
N ARG A 304 7.89 15.35 -8.86
CA ARG A 304 8.63 14.75 -7.73
C ARG A 304 9.21 15.82 -6.81
N ALA A 305 9.93 16.79 -7.37
CA ALA A 305 10.51 17.89 -6.60
C ALA A 305 9.47 18.78 -5.87
N ALA A 306 8.22 18.81 -6.33
CA ALA A 306 7.16 19.51 -5.64
C ALA A 306 6.72 18.77 -4.37
N TYR A 307 6.65 17.44 -4.42
CA TYR A 307 6.30 16.62 -3.25
C TYR A 307 7.44 16.52 -2.22
N ASP A 308 8.71 16.49 -2.65
CA ASP A 308 9.87 16.49 -1.75
C ASP A 308 9.95 17.76 -0.88
N ARG A 309 9.35 18.87 -1.35
CA ARG A 309 9.30 20.16 -0.67
C ARG A 309 8.05 20.38 0.18
N SER A 310 7.05 19.51 0.04
CA SER A 310 5.81 19.63 0.81
C SER A 310 6.00 18.93 2.16
N PRO A 311 5.84 19.62 3.31
CA PRO A 311 5.84 18.93 4.59
C PRO A 311 4.69 17.94 4.63
N SER A 312 4.98 16.72 5.05
CA SER A 312 4.04 15.60 5.25
C SER A 312 2.99 15.91 6.33
#